data_bc68e7af49bf7ce090b3bb439104502d
#
_entry.id   bc68e7af49bf7ce090b3bb439104502d
#
_cell.length_a   1.000
_cell.length_b   1.000
_cell.length_c   1.000
_cell.angle_alpha   90.00
_cell.angle_beta   90.00
_cell.angle_gamma   90.00
#
_symmetry.space_group_name_H-M   'P 1'
#
loop_
_entity.id
_entity.type
_entity.pdbx_description
1 polymer ?
#
loop_
_entity_poly.entity_id
_entity_poly.type
_entity_poly.pdbx_seq_one_letter_code
_entity_poly.pdbx_strand_id
1 'polypeptide(L)'
;MRYSGSSTIEWPGMVSVYAVLGPHTGVTTTGAHQVGIDFSGHLGLVREVNGRAGRHDAPPGAVYVTGRSPITWLEVSDPTEALEIYPDRDLVDRLARDLGVTAEVRPSFAKPDGVVFAVASRLRRAHLAVGALTDVEASTLAHLLVRHLLRRYGSGLRLGTSTGRGPAGELPPGAVDVVAEYTRAHLADVITLDGLAGAVSLSPYHFARSFRATTGMTPHAFVTEHRMMVARDRLLRGDASVTGIALSVGFSNISHFRRLFRRRYGLTPAGLRAVTR
;
A
#
# COMPACT_ATOMS: atom_id res chain seq x y z
N MET A 1 24.21 -7.36 -9.16
CA MET A 1 23.34 -6.85 -10.25
C MET A 1 22.58 -5.66 -9.69
N ARG A 2 22.75 -4.46 -10.24
CA ARG A 2 22.10 -3.26 -9.70
C ARG A 2 20.62 -3.28 -10.13
N TYR A 3 19.72 -3.67 -9.24
CA TYR A 3 18.32 -3.37 -9.40
C TYR A 3 18.14 -1.87 -9.12
N SER A 4 18.26 -1.06 -10.13
CA SER A 4 17.84 0.32 -10.07
C SER A 4 17.03 0.60 -11.33
N GLY A 5 15.74 0.52 -11.19
CA GLY A 5 14.80 0.92 -12.23
C GLY A 5 13.69 1.72 -11.58
N SER A 6 13.40 2.87 -12.14
CA SER A 6 12.20 3.63 -11.81
C SER A 6 11.34 3.78 -13.06
N SER A 7 10.03 3.74 -12.88
CA SER A 7 9.08 4.10 -13.92
C SER A 7 8.09 5.12 -13.38
N THR A 8 7.81 6.14 -14.19
CA THR A 8 6.83 7.18 -13.87
C THR A 8 5.66 7.04 -14.81
N ILE A 9 4.45 7.09 -14.28
CA ILE A 9 3.21 7.12 -15.06
C ILE A 9 2.36 8.28 -14.58
N GLU A 10 1.92 9.08 -15.53
CA GLU A 10 0.94 10.15 -15.32
C GLU A 10 -0.47 9.59 -15.52
N TRP A 11 -1.34 9.83 -14.54
CA TRP A 11 -2.72 9.40 -14.53
C TRP A 11 -3.65 10.61 -14.39
N PRO A 12 -4.91 10.50 -14.81
CA PRO A 12 -5.90 11.52 -14.47
C PRO A 12 -6.01 11.72 -12.95
N GLY A 13 -5.53 12.86 -12.45
CA GLY A 13 -5.61 13.27 -11.05
C GLY A 13 -4.44 12.84 -10.15
N MET A 14 -3.39 12.21 -10.68
CA MET A 14 -2.19 11.88 -9.90
C MET A 14 -1.01 11.47 -10.81
N VAL A 15 0.19 11.55 -10.25
CA VAL A 15 1.39 10.91 -10.83
C VAL A 15 1.84 9.80 -9.90
N SER A 16 2.31 8.68 -10.43
CA SER A 16 2.93 7.63 -9.63
C SER A 16 4.32 7.27 -10.14
N VAL A 17 5.23 7.04 -9.20
CA VAL A 17 6.61 6.64 -9.44
C VAL A 17 6.84 5.29 -8.75
N TYR A 18 7.10 4.27 -9.52
CA TYR A 18 7.48 2.95 -9.01
C TYR A 18 8.98 2.80 -9.09
N ALA A 19 9.60 2.36 -8.01
CA ALA A 19 11.04 2.16 -7.93
C ALA A 19 11.43 0.85 -7.26
N VAL A 20 12.48 0.23 -7.76
CA VAL A 20 13.21 -0.86 -7.11
C VAL A 20 14.65 -0.39 -6.92
N LEU A 21 15.04 -0.20 -5.67
CA LEU A 21 16.33 0.36 -5.28
C LEU A 21 17.15 -0.67 -4.49
N GLY A 22 18.47 -0.68 -4.70
CA GLY A 22 19.36 -1.39 -3.81
C GLY A 22 19.54 -0.67 -2.47
N PRO A 23 20.16 -1.35 -1.48
CA PRO A 23 20.56 -0.70 -0.24
C PRO A 23 21.44 0.51 -0.53
N HIS A 24 21.27 1.57 0.24
CA HIS A 24 22.09 2.77 0.09
C HIS A 24 22.29 3.48 1.44
N THR A 25 23.41 4.15 1.54
CA THR A 25 23.76 5.05 2.62
C THR A 25 23.97 6.44 2.03
N GLY A 26 23.39 7.44 2.64
CA GLY A 26 23.45 8.83 2.16
C GLY A 26 22.10 9.50 2.22
N VAL A 27 22.12 10.82 2.10
CA VAL A 27 20.91 11.63 2.22
C VAL A 27 20.03 11.45 0.97
N THR A 28 18.82 10.96 1.18
CA THR A 28 17.77 10.89 0.17
C THR A 28 16.52 11.55 0.72
N THR A 29 15.93 12.45 -0.04
CA THR A 29 14.75 13.21 0.40
C THR A 29 13.55 12.90 -0.50
N THR A 30 12.42 12.57 0.12
CA THR A 30 11.14 12.39 -0.58
C THR A 30 10.54 13.72 -1.00
N GLY A 31 9.53 13.71 -1.87
CA GLY A 31 8.75 14.90 -2.18
C GLY A 31 7.83 15.33 -1.02
N ALA A 32 7.45 16.61 -1.00
CA ALA A 32 6.33 17.08 -0.20
C ALA A 32 5.00 16.66 -0.84
N HIS A 33 3.93 16.58 -0.02
CA HIS A 33 2.59 16.19 -0.47
C HIS A 33 2.52 14.83 -1.20
N GLN A 34 3.38 13.91 -0.82
CA GLN A 34 3.54 12.59 -1.37
C GLN A 34 2.92 11.55 -0.44
N VAL A 35 2.42 10.48 -1.05
CA VAL A 35 2.06 9.22 -0.36
C VAL A 35 2.98 8.13 -0.88
N GLY A 36 3.86 7.65 -0.02
CA GLY A 36 4.74 6.52 -0.32
C GLY A 36 4.21 5.23 0.31
N ILE A 37 4.39 4.14 -0.38
CA ILE A 37 4.24 2.81 0.18
C ILE A 37 5.46 1.97 -0.14
N ASP A 38 5.95 1.27 0.87
CA ASP A 38 7.04 0.33 0.73
C ASP A 38 6.49 -1.10 0.73
N PHE A 39 6.67 -1.81 -0.37
CA PHE A 39 6.27 -3.21 -0.50
C PHE A 39 7.32 -4.18 0.08
N SER A 40 8.50 -3.69 0.42
CA SER A 40 9.52 -4.41 1.17
C SER A 40 9.37 -4.10 2.66
N GLY A 41 9.79 -5.02 3.51
CA GLY A 41 10.00 -4.69 4.92
C GLY A 41 11.44 -4.20 5.12
N HIS A 42 11.65 -3.38 6.13
CA HIS A 42 12.97 -2.88 6.49
C HIS A 42 13.24 -3.05 7.98
N LEU A 43 14.46 -3.40 8.32
CA LEU A 43 14.96 -3.40 9.67
C LEU A 43 16.00 -2.28 9.81
N GLY A 44 15.76 -1.38 10.75
CA GLY A 44 16.72 -0.33 11.07
C GLY A 44 16.88 0.77 10.02
N LEU A 45 15.81 1.15 9.32
CA LEU A 45 15.78 2.38 8.53
C LEU A 45 16.22 3.57 9.38
N VAL A 46 17.13 4.39 8.86
CA VAL A 46 17.56 5.61 9.55
C VAL A 46 17.03 6.82 8.80
N ARG A 47 16.27 7.65 9.50
CA ARG A 47 15.77 8.92 8.96
C ARG A 47 16.09 10.07 9.90
N GLU A 48 16.09 11.29 9.36
CA GLU A 48 16.19 12.50 10.15
C GLU A 48 14.84 12.85 10.78
N VAL A 49 14.86 13.11 12.08
CA VAL A 49 13.71 13.59 12.85
C VAL A 49 14.18 14.75 13.71
N ASN A 50 13.71 15.97 13.43
CA ASN A 50 14.08 17.19 14.16
C ASN A 50 15.61 17.38 14.29
N GLY A 51 16.33 17.18 13.18
CA GLY A 51 17.78 17.33 13.14
C GLY A 51 18.58 16.19 13.78
N ARG A 52 17.92 15.07 14.12
CA ARG A 52 18.57 13.90 14.72
C ARG A 52 18.28 12.63 13.93
N ALA A 53 19.28 11.77 13.83
CA ALA A 53 19.10 10.45 13.25
C ALA A 53 18.23 9.57 14.16
N GLY A 54 17.15 9.01 13.60
CA GLY A 54 16.27 8.07 14.30
C GLY A 54 16.18 6.76 13.54
N ARG A 55 16.35 5.63 14.24
CA ARG A 55 16.24 4.29 13.66
C ARG A 55 14.83 3.74 13.84
N HIS A 56 14.29 3.13 12.80
CA HIS A 56 12.91 2.60 12.75
C HIS A 56 12.86 1.30 11.96
N ASP A 57 11.98 0.39 12.37
CA ASP A 57 11.60 -0.76 11.55
C ASP A 57 10.31 -0.43 10.80
N ALA A 58 10.18 -0.97 9.59
CA ALA A 58 8.99 -0.83 8.78
C ALA A 58 8.55 -2.19 8.24
N PRO A 59 7.32 -2.62 8.53
CA PRO A 59 6.80 -3.86 7.95
C PRO A 59 6.53 -3.69 6.44
N PRO A 60 6.48 -4.80 5.67
CA PRO A 60 6.01 -4.75 4.30
C PRO A 60 4.62 -4.10 4.21
N GLY A 61 4.44 -3.17 3.29
CA GLY A 61 3.21 -2.40 3.13
C GLY A 61 3.12 -1.17 4.05
N ALA A 62 4.22 -0.76 4.66
CA ALA A 62 4.30 0.48 5.41
C ALA A 62 4.02 1.70 4.53
N VAL A 63 3.15 2.59 5.02
CA VAL A 63 2.73 3.80 4.31
C VAL A 63 3.34 5.03 4.96
N TYR A 64 3.75 5.97 4.12
CA TYR A 64 4.34 7.25 4.48
C TYR A 64 3.52 8.38 3.84
N VAL A 65 3.10 9.34 4.63
CA VAL A 65 2.42 10.55 4.16
C VAL A 65 3.29 11.74 4.56
N THR A 66 3.78 12.53 3.60
CA THR A 66 4.77 13.57 3.88
C THR A 66 4.17 14.91 4.29
N GLY A 67 2.94 15.22 3.92
CA GLY A 67 2.39 16.55 4.15
C GLY A 67 3.24 17.63 3.47
N ARG A 68 3.47 18.76 4.16
CA ARG A 68 4.31 19.86 3.64
C ARG A 68 5.80 19.56 3.76
N SER A 69 6.19 18.74 4.70
CA SER A 69 7.60 18.46 4.99
C SER A 69 8.00 17.12 4.38
N PRO A 70 9.07 17.08 3.59
CA PRO A 70 9.62 15.85 3.07
C PRO A 70 10.18 14.97 4.19
N ILE A 71 10.37 13.69 3.91
CA ILE A 71 11.10 12.77 4.76
C ILE A 71 12.54 12.68 4.24
N THR A 72 13.51 12.85 5.12
CA THR A 72 14.92 12.69 4.80
C THR A 72 15.41 11.34 5.34
N TRP A 73 15.83 10.48 4.42
CA TRP A 73 16.45 9.19 4.74
C TRP A 73 17.96 9.34 4.79
N LEU A 74 18.59 8.69 5.74
CA LEU A 74 20.05 8.68 5.92
C LEU A 74 20.64 7.30 5.59
N GLU A 75 19.88 6.24 5.82
CA GLU A 75 20.31 4.87 5.56
C GLU A 75 19.08 4.00 5.25
N VAL A 76 19.19 3.23 4.18
CA VAL A 76 18.23 2.18 3.80
C VAL A 76 19.03 0.91 3.55
N SER A 77 19.10 0.05 4.55
CA SER A 77 20.01 -1.12 4.55
C SER A 77 19.49 -2.30 3.73
N ASP A 78 18.20 -2.34 3.46
CA ASP A 78 17.55 -3.42 2.71
C ASP A 78 17.14 -2.96 1.28
N PRO A 79 17.04 -3.90 0.31
CA PRO A 79 16.47 -3.58 -1.00
C PRO A 79 15.04 -3.09 -0.87
N THR A 80 14.75 -1.96 -1.50
CA THR A 80 13.46 -1.29 -1.45
C THR A 80 12.65 -1.53 -2.73
N GLU A 81 11.39 -1.92 -2.59
CA GLU A 81 10.39 -1.83 -3.64
C GLU A 81 9.30 -0.86 -3.19
N ALA A 82 9.28 0.32 -3.77
CA ALA A 82 8.40 1.40 -3.36
C ALA A 82 7.55 1.92 -4.50
N LEU A 83 6.40 2.48 -4.14
CA LEU A 83 5.58 3.30 -5.01
C LEU A 83 5.31 4.62 -4.31
N GLU A 84 5.61 5.69 -5.00
CA GLU A 84 5.31 7.06 -4.60
C GLU A 84 4.14 7.57 -5.43
N ILE A 85 3.18 8.21 -4.79
CA ILE A 85 1.98 8.76 -5.43
C ILE A 85 1.92 10.25 -5.10
N TYR A 86 1.80 11.05 -6.13
CA TYR A 86 1.66 12.51 -6.06
C TYR A 86 0.27 12.89 -6.55
N PRO A 87 -0.71 13.08 -5.66
CA PRO A 87 -2.04 13.55 -6.04
C PRO A 87 -1.97 14.94 -6.69
N ASP A 88 -2.78 15.13 -7.72
CA ASP A 88 -2.94 16.44 -8.37
C ASP A 88 -3.47 17.46 -7.36
N ARG A 89 -2.82 18.61 -7.29
CA ARG A 89 -3.16 19.68 -6.34
C ARG A 89 -4.57 20.20 -6.55
N ASP A 90 -4.99 20.40 -7.80
CA ASP A 90 -6.33 20.88 -8.11
C ASP A 90 -7.41 19.87 -7.68
N LEU A 91 -7.13 18.56 -7.80
CA LEU A 91 -8.01 17.52 -7.31
C LEU A 91 -8.12 17.57 -5.78
N VAL A 92 -6.99 17.72 -5.09
CA VAL A 92 -6.94 17.82 -3.62
C VAL A 92 -7.75 19.03 -3.15
N ASP A 93 -7.55 20.21 -3.78
CA ASP A 93 -8.21 21.44 -3.40
C ASP A 93 -9.72 21.41 -3.70
N ARG A 94 -10.16 20.79 -4.81
CA ARG A 94 -11.58 20.58 -5.10
C ARG A 94 -12.23 19.70 -4.05
N LEU A 95 -11.65 18.51 -3.80
CA LEU A 95 -12.24 17.55 -2.84
C LEU A 95 -12.20 18.06 -1.40
N ALA A 96 -11.20 18.86 -1.03
CA ALA A 96 -11.16 19.50 0.28
C ALA A 96 -12.32 20.48 0.47
N ARG A 97 -12.62 21.30 -0.54
CA ARG A 97 -13.80 22.20 -0.55
C ARG A 97 -15.10 21.42 -0.46
N ASP A 98 -15.26 20.36 -1.25
CA ASP A 98 -16.47 19.52 -1.24
C ASP A 98 -16.71 18.82 0.11
N LEU A 99 -15.62 18.49 0.81
CA LEU A 99 -15.67 17.85 2.13
C LEU A 99 -15.75 18.86 3.29
N GLY A 100 -15.60 20.17 3.04
CA GLY A 100 -15.54 21.21 4.07
C GLY A 100 -14.32 21.07 4.99
N VAL A 101 -13.18 20.63 4.47
CA VAL A 101 -11.93 20.46 5.21
C VAL A 101 -10.79 21.25 4.55
N THR A 102 -9.67 21.39 5.25
CA THR A 102 -8.47 21.97 4.65
C THR A 102 -7.80 20.97 3.71
N ALA A 103 -7.14 21.47 2.66
CA ALA A 103 -6.37 20.66 1.71
C ALA A 103 -5.01 20.18 2.29
N GLU A 104 -4.83 20.31 3.59
CA GLU A 104 -3.60 19.94 4.28
C GLU A 104 -3.73 18.56 4.94
N VAL A 105 -2.72 17.75 4.76
CA VAL A 105 -2.61 16.46 5.43
C VAL A 105 -1.47 16.47 6.45
N ARG A 106 -1.70 15.82 7.59
CA ARG A 106 -0.68 15.64 8.63
C ARG A 106 0.28 14.53 8.21
N PRO A 107 1.58 14.71 8.42
CA PRO A 107 2.55 13.65 8.19
C PRO A 107 2.21 12.39 8.98
N SER A 108 2.42 11.24 8.35
CA SER A 108 2.32 9.92 9.00
C SER A 108 3.48 9.06 8.54
N PHE A 109 4.04 8.27 9.44
CA PHE A 109 5.25 7.53 9.18
C PHE A 109 5.07 6.05 9.50
N ALA A 110 5.43 5.20 8.54
CA ALA A 110 5.53 3.74 8.63
C ALA A 110 4.28 3.06 9.25
N LYS A 111 3.10 3.63 9.05
CA LYS A 111 1.86 3.05 9.56
C LYS A 111 1.13 2.29 8.47
N PRO A 112 0.53 1.14 8.80
CA PRO A 112 -0.35 0.46 7.87
C PRO A 112 -1.56 1.32 7.49
N ASP A 113 -1.90 1.30 6.21
CA ASP A 113 -3.12 1.91 5.68
C ASP A 113 -3.67 1.05 4.54
N GLY A 114 -4.77 0.35 4.82
CA GLY A 114 -5.33 -0.62 3.90
C GLY A 114 -5.89 -0.01 2.62
N VAL A 115 -6.36 1.23 2.65
CA VAL A 115 -6.86 1.94 1.45
C VAL A 115 -5.70 2.35 0.56
N VAL A 116 -4.67 2.95 1.13
CA VAL A 116 -3.44 3.29 0.40
C VAL A 116 -2.80 2.04 -0.20
N PHE A 117 -2.71 0.95 0.59
CA PHE A 117 -2.19 -0.33 0.11
C PHE A 117 -2.97 -0.86 -1.11
N ALA A 118 -4.30 -0.80 -1.07
CA ALA A 118 -5.14 -1.28 -2.17
C ALA A 118 -4.94 -0.44 -3.45
N VAL A 119 -4.98 0.89 -3.33
CA VAL A 119 -4.73 1.81 -4.45
C VAL A 119 -3.33 1.59 -5.03
N ALA A 120 -2.32 1.61 -4.18
CA ALA A 120 -0.93 1.42 -4.58
C ALA A 120 -0.70 0.06 -5.25
N SER A 121 -1.32 -1.02 -4.76
CA SER A 121 -1.24 -2.34 -5.37
C SER A 121 -1.82 -2.37 -6.79
N ARG A 122 -2.86 -1.58 -7.07
CA ARG A 122 -3.43 -1.45 -8.43
C ARG A 122 -2.49 -0.68 -9.34
N LEU A 123 -1.96 0.45 -8.90
CA LEU A 123 -0.99 1.26 -9.66
C LEU A 123 0.30 0.48 -9.93
N ARG A 124 0.85 -0.20 -8.91
CA ARG A 124 2.02 -1.05 -9.05
C ARG A 124 1.87 -2.11 -10.14
N ARG A 125 0.69 -2.74 -10.26
CA ARG A 125 0.43 -3.73 -11.31
C ARG A 125 0.48 -3.12 -12.71
N ALA A 126 0.07 -1.88 -12.88
CA ALA A 126 0.19 -1.16 -14.14
C ALA A 126 1.66 -0.86 -14.48
N HIS A 127 2.46 -0.41 -13.51
CA HIS A 127 3.91 -0.22 -13.69
C HIS A 127 4.63 -1.51 -14.10
N LEU A 128 4.19 -2.64 -13.58
CA LEU A 128 4.74 -3.96 -13.90
C LEU A 128 4.16 -4.58 -15.18
N ALA A 129 3.33 -3.84 -15.93
CA ALA A 129 2.61 -4.32 -17.12
C ALA A 129 1.77 -5.59 -16.88
N VAL A 130 1.31 -5.80 -15.64
CA VAL A 130 0.50 -6.96 -15.21
C VAL A 130 -0.99 -6.66 -15.22
N GLY A 131 -1.39 -5.52 -15.77
CA GLY A 131 -2.79 -5.12 -15.95
C GLY A 131 -2.85 -3.64 -16.28
N ALA A 132 -3.48 -3.33 -17.39
CA ALA A 132 -3.75 -1.94 -17.75
C ALA A 132 -4.77 -1.31 -16.79
N LEU A 133 -4.63 -0.01 -16.58
CA LEU A 133 -5.66 0.84 -15.98
C LEU A 133 -6.21 1.73 -17.10
N THR A 134 -7.52 1.83 -17.17
CA THR A 134 -8.17 2.85 -18.01
C THR A 134 -8.11 4.20 -17.27
N ASP A 135 -8.25 5.29 -18.02
CA ASP A 135 -8.28 6.65 -17.44
C ASP A 135 -9.40 6.81 -16.41
N VAL A 136 -10.56 6.17 -16.66
CA VAL A 136 -11.68 6.18 -15.73
C VAL A 136 -11.34 5.46 -14.41
N GLU A 137 -10.69 4.30 -14.49
CA GLU A 137 -10.24 3.57 -13.30
C GLU A 137 -9.17 4.35 -12.55
N ALA A 138 -8.19 4.92 -13.24
CA ALA A 138 -7.13 5.72 -12.64
C ALA A 138 -7.70 6.97 -11.95
N SER A 139 -8.61 7.70 -12.61
CA SER A 139 -9.32 8.84 -12.02
C SER A 139 -10.12 8.43 -10.77
N THR A 140 -10.80 7.29 -10.82
CA THR A 140 -11.54 6.77 -9.67
C THR A 140 -10.61 6.47 -8.49
N LEU A 141 -9.45 5.86 -8.74
CA LEU A 141 -8.45 5.59 -7.71
C LEU A 141 -7.86 6.88 -7.13
N ALA A 142 -7.61 7.90 -7.97
CA ALA A 142 -7.14 9.21 -7.52
C ALA A 142 -8.15 9.88 -6.57
N HIS A 143 -9.43 9.90 -6.94
CA HIS A 143 -10.50 10.46 -6.11
C HIS A 143 -10.65 9.69 -4.79
N LEU A 144 -10.60 8.36 -4.85
CA LEU A 144 -10.68 7.50 -3.66
C LEU A 144 -9.50 7.78 -2.72
N LEU A 145 -8.29 7.82 -3.24
CA LEU A 145 -7.08 8.11 -2.46
C LEU A 145 -7.16 9.48 -1.80
N VAL A 146 -7.43 10.54 -2.56
CA VAL A 146 -7.47 11.91 -2.04
C VAL A 146 -8.55 12.08 -0.98
N ARG A 147 -9.76 11.55 -1.20
CA ARG A 147 -10.83 11.57 -0.19
C ARG A 147 -10.41 10.85 1.10
N HIS A 148 -9.75 9.69 0.96
CA HIS A 148 -9.22 8.95 2.11
C HIS A 148 -8.17 9.75 2.86
N LEU A 149 -7.20 10.34 2.15
CA LEU A 149 -6.15 11.17 2.76
C LEU A 149 -6.72 12.36 3.53
N LEU A 150 -7.65 13.10 2.93
CA LEU A 150 -8.28 14.26 3.56
C LEU A 150 -9.11 13.88 4.80
N ARG A 151 -9.77 12.71 4.79
CA ARG A 151 -10.55 12.23 5.94
C ARG A 151 -9.69 11.70 7.08
N ARG A 152 -8.61 10.97 6.75
CA ARG A 152 -7.77 10.28 7.73
C ARG A 152 -6.64 11.16 8.26
N TYR A 153 -6.02 11.91 7.39
CA TYR A 153 -4.81 12.71 7.68
C TYR A 153 -5.05 14.21 7.63
N GLY A 154 -6.23 14.68 7.26
CA GLY A 154 -6.55 16.10 7.20
C GLY A 154 -6.33 16.82 8.53
N SER A 155 -5.82 18.06 8.47
CA SER A 155 -5.46 18.89 9.63
C SER A 155 -6.56 19.82 10.10
N GLY A 156 -7.70 19.91 9.40
CA GLY A 156 -8.77 20.87 9.67
C GLY A 156 -9.84 20.36 10.62
N LEU A 157 -10.41 21.28 11.43
CA LEU A 157 -11.65 21.10 12.13
C LEU A 157 -12.75 20.73 11.11
N ARG A 158 -13.47 19.64 11.38
CA ARG A 158 -14.75 19.41 10.72
C ARG A 158 -15.68 20.59 11.07
N LEU A 159 -15.95 21.43 10.10
CA LEU A 159 -17.07 22.36 10.21
C LEU A 159 -18.35 21.55 10.15
N GLY A 160 -18.85 21.18 11.34
CA GLY A 160 -20.09 20.43 11.50
C GLY A 160 -19.86 18.99 11.96
N THR A 161 -20.57 18.63 13.02
CA THR A 161 -20.69 17.29 13.59
C THR A 161 -21.35 16.35 12.57
N SER A 162 -20.57 15.82 11.65
CA SER A 162 -21.01 14.68 10.85
C SER A 162 -20.76 13.41 11.67
N THR A 163 -21.68 13.05 12.53
CA THR A 163 -21.97 11.67 12.91
C THR A 163 -22.52 10.94 11.68
N GLY A 164 -21.91 11.17 10.53
CA GLY A 164 -22.35 10.68 9.25
C GLY A 164 -21.77 9.31 8.98
N ARG A 165 -22.64 8.30 8.87
CA ARG A 165 -22.46 7.18 7.96
C ARG A 165 -21.76 7.72 6.70
N GLY A 166 -20.61 7.15 6.32
CA GLY A 166 -19.97 7.46 5.05
C GLY A 166 -20.96 7.34 3.88
N PRO A 167 -20.62 7.83 2.68
CA PRO A 167 -21.51 7.73 1.54
C PRO A 167 -22.11 6.34 1.46
N ALA A 168 -23.40 6.25 1.14
CA ALA A 168 -24.11 4.97 1.06
C ALA A 168 -23.32 3.98 0.19
N GLY A 169 -22.92 2.86 0.78
CA GLY A 169 -22.16 1.81 0.09
C GLY A 169 -20.65 1.76 0.38
N GLU A 170 -20.08 2.70 1.14
CA GLU A 170 -18.69 2.61 1.62
C GLU A 170 -18.59 1.91 2.99
N LEU A 171 -17.40 1.37 3.30
CA LEU A 171 -17.10 0.83 4.62
C LEU A 171 -16.95 1.95 5.67
N PRO A 172 -17.25 1.65 6.95
CA PRO A 172 -16.95 2.56 8.04
C PRO A 172 -15.47 2.96 8.07
N PRO A 173 -15.15 4.17 8.57
CA PRO A 173 -13.76 4.57 8.77
C PRO A 173 -12.98 3.56 9.61
N GLY A 174 -11.78 3.19 9.15
CA GLY A 174 -10.92 2.22 9.81
C GLY A 174 -11.24 0.75 9.53
N ALA A 175 -12.38 0.42 8.94
CA ALA A 175 -12.73 -0.98 8.65
C ALA A 175 -11.74 -1.68 7.72
N VAL A 176 -11.17 -0.97 6.75
CA VAL A 176 -10.15 -1.56 5.86
C VAL A 176 -8.88 -1.91 6.62
N ASP A 177 -8.50 -1.12 7.63
CA ASP A 177 -7.34 -1.41 8.48
C ASP A 177 -7.60 -2.64 9.36
N VAL A 178 -8.81 -2.79 9.89
CA VAL A 178 -9.23 -4.00 10.63
C VAL A 178 -9.12 -5.23 9.72
N VAL A 179 -9.57 -5.13 8.47
CA VAL A 179 -9.45 -6.22 7.48
C VAL A 179 -7.98 -6.52 7.16
N ALA A 180 -7.14 -5.50 7.03
CA ALA A 180 -5.72 -5.66 6.79
C ALA A 180 -5.02 -6.34 7.99
N GLU A 181 -5.37 -5.96 9.21
CA GLU A 181 -4.86 -6.57 10.43
C GLU A 181 -5.31 -8.03 10.57
N TYR A 182 -6.60 -8.31 10.36
CA TYR A 182 -7.13 -9.66 10.33
C TYR A 182 -6.39 -10.52 9.29
N THR A 183 -6.17 -9.97 8.09
CA THR A 183 -5.43 -10.68 7.02
C THR A 183 -4.00 -11.01 7.44
N ARG A 184 -3.31 -10.09 8.11
CA ARG A 184 -1.93 -10.31 8.60
C ARG A 184 -1.88 -11.35 9.71
N ALA A 185 -2.82 -11.31 10.65
CA ALA A 185 -2.90 -12.26 11.76
C ALA A 185 -3.19 -13.70 11.30
N HIS A 186 -3.95 -13.85 10.20
CA HIS A 186 -4.42 -15.14 9.70
C HIS A 186 -3.79 -15.53 8.34
N LEU A 187 -2.57 -15.05 8.06
CA LEU A 187 -1.98 -15.13 6.73
C LEU A 187 -1.86 -16.57 6.22
N ALA A 188 -1.52 -17.51 7.12
CA ALA A 188 -1.37 -18.94 6.83
C ALA A 188 -2.71 -19.69 6.76
N ASP A 189 -3.76 -19.13 7.35
CA ASP A 189 -5.04 -19.81 7.53
C ASP A 189 -5.95 -19.67 6.28
N VAL A 190 -7.06 -20.40 6.29
CA VAL A 190 -8.12 -20.21 5.31
C VAL A 190 -8.91 -18.95 5.67
N ILE A 191 -8.66 -17.85 4.96
CA ILE A 191 -9.40 -16.62 5.14
C ILE A 191 -10.66 -16.67 4.28
N THR A 192 -11.83 -16.68 4.93
CA THR A 192 -13.13 -16.70 4.26
C THR A 192 -13.73 -15.29 4.17
N LEU A 193 -14.69 -15.11 3.26
CA LEU A 193 -15.43 -13.85 3.15
C LEU A 193 -16.22 -13.56 4.43
N ASP A 194 -16.78 -14.60 5.06
CA ASP A 194 -17.49 -14.51 6.32
C ASP A 194 -16.59 -14.04 7.47
N GLY A 195 -15.36 -14.57 7.54
CA GLY A 195 -14.39 -14.16 8.55
C GLY A 195 -14.00 -12.69 8.41
N LEU A 196 -13.74 -12.23 7.17
CA LEU A 196 -13.43 -10.82 6.90
C LEU A 196 -14.61 -9.90 7.20
N ALA A 197 -15.83 -10.28 6.83
CA ALA A 197 -17.05 -9.54 7.09
C ALA A 197 -17.36 -9.48 8.59
N GLY A 198 -17.19 -10.60 9.29
CA GLY A 198 -17.36 -10.70 10.75
C GLY A 198 -16.41 -9.78 11.51
N ALA A 199 -15.15 -9.66 11.06
CA ALA A 199 -14.16 -8.75 11.66
C ALA A 199 -14.61 -7.28 11.69
N VAL A 200 -15.52 -6.89 10.79
CA VAL A 200 -16.07 -5.52 10.70
C VAL A 200 -17.58 -5.47 10.96
N SER A 201 -18.16 -6.54 11.52
CA SER A 201 -19.57 -6.66 11.89
C SER A 201 -20.56 -6.39 10.74
N LEU A 202 -20.23 -6.89 9.53
CA LEU A 202 -21.08 -6.76 8.35
C LEU A 202 -21.49 -8.14 7.81
N SER A 203 -22.60 -8.20 7.05
CA SER A 203 -22.90 -9.39 6.26
C SER A 203 -21.92 -9.54 5.10
N PRO A 204 -21.59 -10.77 4.65
CA PRO A 204 -20.63 -11.02 3.58
C PRO A 204 -20.95 -10.27 2.28
N TYR A 205 -22.21 -10.23 1.89
CA TYR A 205 -22.66 -9.50 0.69
C TYR A 205 -22.42 -7.99 0.82
N HIS A 206 -22.85 -7.41 1.93
CA HIS A 206 -22.67 -5.97 2.17
C HIS A 206 -21.20 -5.60 2.27
N PHE A 207 -20.42 -6.43 2.99
CA PHE A 207 -18.98 -6.27 3.10
C PHE A 207 -18.28 -6.29 1.73
N ALA A 208 -18.50 -7.31 0.90
CA ALA A 208 -17.81 -7.44 -0.38
C ALA A 208 -18.07 -6.24 -1.30
N ARG A 209 -19.32 -5.76 -1.36
CA ARG A 209 -19.72 -4.60 -2.14
C ARG A 209 -19.06 -3.31 -1.62
N SER A 210 -19.19 -3.06 -0.31
CA SER A 210 -18.65 -1.86 0.32
C SER A 210 -17.12 -1.85 0.33
N PHE A 211 -16.49 -3.02 0.54
CA PHE A 211 -15.04 -3.15 0.48
C PHE A 211 -14.50 -2.76 -0.90
N ARG A 212 -15.13 -3.26 -1.97
CA ARG A 212 -14.73 -2.90 -3.33
C ARG A 212 -14.97 -1.42 -3.63
N ALA A 213 -16.07 -0.85 -3.17
CA ALA A 213 -16.34 0.58 -3.32
C ALA A 213 -15.32 1.46 -2.58
N THR A 214 -14.83 1.00 -1.42
CA THR A 214 -13.86 1.74 -0.58
C THR A 214 -12.42 1.56 -1.04
N THR A 215 -12.06 0.40 -1.60
CA THR A 215 -10.65 0.05 -1.89
C THR A 215 -10.34 -0.09 -3.39
N GLY A 216 -11.35 -0.14 -4.23
CA GLY A 216 -11.21 -0.48 -5.65
C GLY A 216 -10.86 -1.95 -5.91
N MET A 217 -10.76 -2.80 -4.87
CA MET A 217 -10.37 -4.21 -4.95
C MET A 217 -11.43 -5.14 -4.34
N THR A 218 -11.49 -6.39 -4.82
CA THR A 218 -12.26 -7.42 -4.13
C THR A 218 -11.52 -7.87 -2.85
N PRO A 219 -12.22 -8.33 -1.80
CA PRO A 219 -11.57 -8.86 -0.59
C PRO A 219 -10.56 -9.97 -0.87
N HIS A 220 -10.90 -10.90 -1.75
CA HIS A 220 -9.97 -11.99 -2.15
C HIS A 220 -8.71 -11.45 -2.84
N ALA A 221 -8.84 -10.46 -3.74
CA ALA A 221 -7.68 -9.84 -4.36
C ALA A 221 -6.79 -9.15 -3.32
N PHE A 222 -7.39 -8.45 -2.36
CA PHE A 222 -6.69 -7.78 -1.26
C PHE A 222 -5.87 -8.78 -0.41
N VAL A 223 -6.48 -9.87 0.04
CA VAL A 223 -5.79 -10.95 0.77
C VAL A 223 -4.65 -11.53 -0.05
N THR A 224 -4.88 -11.79 -1.35
CA THR A 224 -3.85 -12.33 -2.25
C THR A 224 -2.67 -11.38 -2.38
N GLU A 225 -2.93 -10.06 -2.46
CA GLU A 225 -1.89 -9.04 -2.52
C GLU A 225 -1.02 -9.05 -1.25
N HIS A 226 -1.64 -9.08 -0.06
CA HIS A 226 -0.92 -9.18 1.21
C HIS A 226 -0.06 -10.45 1.30
N ARG A 227 -0.61 -11.60 0.93
CA ARG A 227 0.12 -12.88 0.92
C ARG A 227 1.34 -12.83 0.01
N MET A 228 1.17 -12.30 -1.21
CA MET A 228 2.26 -12.19 -2.17
C MET A 228 3.35 -11.24 -1.71
N MET A 229 2.99 -10.11 -1.12
CA MET A 229 3.93 -9.15 -0.56
C MET A 229 4.78 -9.78 0.54
N VAL A 230 4.14 -10.44 1.51
CA VAL A 230 4.86 -11.13 2.61
C VAL A 230 5.71 -12.30 2.09
N ALA A 231 5.21 -13.06 1.10
CA ALA A 231 5.98 -14.13 0.49
C ALA A 231 7.26 -13.61 -0.17
N ARG A 232 7.17 -12.49 -0.89
CA ARG A 232 8.33 -11.84 -1.51
C ARG A 232 9.34 -11.40 -0.45
N ASP A 233 8.90 -10.74 0.60
CA ASP A 233 9.77 -10.29 1.69
C ASP A 233 10.50 -11.49 2.34
N ARG A 234 9.79 -12.58 2.65
CA ARG A 234 10.39 -13.81 3.19
C ARG A 234 11.38 -14.48 2.23
N LEU A 235 11.14 -14.41 0.92
CA LEU A 235 12.07 -14.93 -0.09
C LEU A 235 13.37 -14.14 -0.15
N LEU A 236 13.31 -12.83 0.06
CA LEU A 236 14.47 -11.94 0.03
C LEU A 236 15.32 -12.03 1.32
N ARG A 237 14.65 -12.25 2.48
CA ARG A 237 15.31 -12.20 3.80
C ARG A 237 15.76 -13.54 4.35
N GLY A 238 15.23 -14.64 3.84
CA GLY A 238 15.41 -15.93 4.52
C GLY A 238 15.76 -17.08 3.59
N ASP A 239 16.24 -18.16 4.22
CA ASP A 239 16.65 -19.41 3.57
C ASP A 239 15.53 -20.48 3.51
N ALA A 240 14.35 -20.19 4.06
CA ALA A 240 13.23 -21.11 4.02
C ALA A 240 12.88 -21.54 2.59
N SER A 241 12.50 -22.78 2.37
CA SER A 241 12.18 -23.29 1.04
C SER A 241 11.02 -22.51 0.40
N VAL A 242 10.99 -22.42 -0.92
CA VAL A 242 9.86 -21.80 -1.66
C VAL A 242 8.52 -22.41 -1.28
N THR A 243 8.50 -23.73 -1.08
CA THR A 243 7.31 -24.48 -0.63
C THR A 243 6.92 -24.06 0.79
N GLY A 244 7.88 -24.01 1.72
CA GLY A 244 7.63 -23.58 3.09
C GLY A 244 7.09 -22.15 3.16
N ILE A 245 7.66 -21.25 2.38
CA ILE A 245 7.17 -19.86 2.29
C ILE A 245 5.75 -19.81 1.73
N ALA A 246 5.45 -20.55 0.65
CA ALA A 246 4.11 -20.57 0.08
C ALA A 246 3.06 -21.07 1.10
N LEU A 247 3.36 -22.15 1.82
CA LEU A 247 2.51 -22.68 2.89
C LEU A 247 2.33 -21.66 4.03
N SER A 248 3.41 -21.03 4.47
CA SER A 248 3.40 -20.06 5.56
C SER A 248 2.63 -18.77 5.27
N VAL A 249 2.29 -18.52 4.01
CA VAL A 249 1.42 -17.42 3.59
C VAL A 249 0.08 -17.92 3.03
N GLY A 250 -0.32 -19.16 3.35
CA GLY A 250 -1.65 -19.69 3.09
C GLY A 250 -1.92 -20.19 1.67
N PHE A 251 -0.89 -20.58 0.91
CA PHE A 251 -1.05 -21.24 -0.38
C PHE A 251 -0.84 -22.75 -0.23
N SER A 252 -1.91 -23.52 -0.26
CA SER A 252 -1.86 -24.99 -0.28
C SER A 252 -1.42 -25.54 -1.65
N ASN A 253 -1.74 -24.85 -2.75
CA ASN A 253 -1.33 -25.23 -4.10
C ASN A 253 -0.09 -24.44 -4.54
N ILE A 254 1.07 -25.10 -4.50
CA ILE A 254 2.37 -24.50 -4.81
C ILE A 254 2.49 -24.11 -6.28
N SER A 255 1.89 -24.84 -7.19
CA SER A 255 1.89 -24.49 -8.62
C SER A 255 1.08 -23.23 -8.88
N HIS A 256 -0.05 -23.07 -8.20
CA HIS A 256 -0.85 -21.86 -8.22
C HIS A 256 -0.06 -20.67 -7.67
N PHE A 257 0.60 -20.82 -6.52
CA PHE A 257 1.47 -19.81 -5.92
C PHE A 257 2.56 -19.37 -6.92
N ARG A 258 3.33 -20.30 -7.50
CA ARG A 258 4.40 -20.01 -8.46
C ARG A 258 3.90 -19.23 -9.68
N ARG A 259 2.73 -19.62 -10.23
CA ARG A 259 2.11 -18.94 -11.36
C ARG A 259 1.68 -17.51 -11.02
N LEU A 260 1.02 -17.32 -9.86
CA LEU A 260 0.63 -15.99 -9.37
C LEU A 260 1.85 -15.12 -9.10
N PHE A 261 2.87 -15.68 -8.44
CA PHE A 261 4.11 -14.97 -8.12
C PHE A 261 4.81 -14.49 -9.39
N ARG A 262 5.01 -15.39 -10.40
CA ARG A 262 5.61 -15.01 -11.67
C ARG A 262 4.79 -13.96 -12.40
N ARG A 263 3.47 -14.10 -12.43
CA ARG A 263 2.59 -13.10 -13.05
C ARG A 263 2.70 -11.73 -12.38
N ARG A 264 2.97 -11.72 -11.06
CA ARG A 264 3.01 -10.49 -10.28
C ARG A 264 4.37 -9.79 -10.31
N TYR A 265 5.46 -10.55 -10.27
CA TYR A 265 6.81 -10.03 -10.12
C TYR A 265 7.69 -10.21 -11.37
N GLY A 266 7.17 -10.81 -12.42
CA GLY A 266 7.92 -11.13 -13.64
C GLY A 266 8.92 -12.27 -13.48
N LEU A 267 9.27 -12.65 -12.25
CA LEU A 267 10.23 -13.70 -11.90
C LEU A 267 9.56 -14.84 -11.13
N THR A 268 10.11 -16.04 -11.24
CA THR A 268 9.71 -17.13 -10.34
C THR A 268 10.23 -16.87 -8.92
N PRO A 269 9.62 -17.47 -7.87
CA PRO A 269 10.13 -17.36 -6.50
C PRO A 269 11.60 -17.77 -6.37
N ALA A 270 12.01 -18.83 -7.05
CA ALA A 270 13.40 -19.28 -7.07
C ALA A 270 14.31 -18.31 -7.83
N GLY A 271 13.82 -17.76 -8.96
CA GLY A 271 14.54 -16.75 -9.74
C GLY A 271 14.79 -15.46 -8.96
N LEU A 272 13.79 -15.00 -8.20
CA LEU A 272 13.95 -13.84 -7.33
C LEU A 272 15.07 -14.07 -6.31
N ARG A 273 15.07 -15.22 -5.63
CA ARG A 273 16.12 -15.57 -4.65
C ARG A 273 17.51 -15.66 -5.26
N ALA A 274 17.61 -16.18 -6.48
CA ALA A 274 18.91 -16.32 -7.16
C ALA A 274 19.52 -14.97 -7.55
N VAL A 275 18.71 -13.94 -7.72
CA VAL A 275 19.17 -12.59 -8.08
C VAL A 275 19.65 -11.80 -6.85
N THR A 276 19.24 -12.19 -5.66
CA THR A 276 19.54 -11.49 -4.39
C THR A 276 20.69 -12.15 -3.60
N ARG A 277 21.14 -13.33 -4.01
CA ARG A 277 22.36 -14.00 -3.52
C ARG A 277 23.53 -13.72 -4.44
#